data_91731d5c1cb335370d80bd5823fe071c
#
_entry.id   91731d5c1cb335370d80bd5823fe071c
#
_cell.length_a   1.000
_cell.length_b   1.000
_cell.length_c   1.000
_cell.angle_alpha   90.00
_cell.angle_beta   90.00
_cell.angle_gamma   90.00
#
_symmetry.space_group_name_H-M   'P 1'
#
loop_
_entity.id
_entity.type
_entity.pdbx_description
1 polymer ?
#
loop_
_entity_poly.entity_id
_entity_poly.type
_entity_poly.pdbx_seq_one_letter_code
_entity_poly.pdbx_strand_id
1 'polypeptide(L)'
;MSLRKLAWTTLLLFTVTSMVLAGCTPATEEPAAPPEATEAPPPTEVPAAPKGVTLTFFEEPDNLNSYYTSMWFAELALSFFNEGFWFIDDNGEFSLEMAAEVPTVENGGISADGTVITIKLREDALWSDGTPVTADDYIFTYDMVMDEGNTVQTRYPYDTYVTSIVALDEHTVQITMTEPYVAWAYTLARYPFLPKHILEPVFEAEGTIDNAEWNRNPTVVNGPFVLKEWQAASHLIFEANDNYWRGRPTLDQIYIRIVPDDEAQMAAIQTGDTDIGVYMTAANKPDIDAIPDVELVAVPAGWVESWFFNLVDEELAAETGIEPGHVALQDKRVRQAIVMGVDRQQIIDELFYGLYRIPAVFWWDSPYEDTSIQPWPYDPVQAAALLDEAGWTDSNGDGTRDKDGVELVIRYSTTAGNELREATQVVVQQMLSEIGVGIEILNYSYDVIWNGFGDDGPIATGKYDIAEWSTYSWDYPDPNTGDWLCEEIPSNDYPAGGNWQGICMEELDALFAEQAVTVDIAERIEIFYQIEAIMHDEMFWMGVRTDPDFWAVNNRVTSILLSGVDPFWNAFEWDVSD
;
A
#
# COMPACT_ATOMS: atom_id res chain seq x y z
N MET A 1 -55.92 10.03 -10.24
CA MET A 1 -56.36 10.26 -11.65
C MET A 1 -55.23 9.72 -12.50
N SER A 2 -55.42 8.82 -13.19
CA SER A 2 -56.04 7.91 -14.13
C SER A 2 -54.90 7.19 -14.85
N LEU A 3 -54.74 5.86 -14.69
CA LEU A 3 -55.41 4.85 -15.47
C LEU A 3 -55.30 5.01 -17.00
N ARG A 4 -54.54 4.11 -17.60
CA ARG A 4 -54.88 3.34 -18.82
C ARG A 4 -53.68 2.41 -19.09
N LYS A 5 -53.68 1.10 -18.73
CA LYS A 5 -54.37 0.00 -19.39
C LYS A 5 -53.88 -0.15 -20.83
N LEU A 6 -53.55 -1.24 -21.38
CA LEU A 6 -53.73 -2.68 -21.20
C LEU A 6 -53.25 -3.37 -22.47
N ALA A 7 -52.61 -4.48 -22.32
CA ALA A 7 -52.69 -5.68 -23.15
C ALA A 7 -52.44 -5.61 -24.66
N TRP A 8 -51.54 -6.40 -25.13
CA TRP A 8 -51.80 -7.35 -26.21
C TRP A 8 -51.04 -8.65 -25.93
N THR A 9 -51.83 -9.61 -25.50
CA THR A 9 -51.56 -11.05 -25.45
C THR A 9 -52.03 -11.66 -26.76
N THR A 10 -51.45 -12.81 -27.03
CA THR A 10 -51.94 -14.00 -27.76
C THR A 10 -51.61 -14.14 -29.25
N LEU A 11 -51.03 -15.32 -29.41
CA LEU A 11 -51.36 -16.40 -30.33
C LEU A 11 -50.66 -16.40 -31.71
N LEU A 12 -49.83 -17.38 -31.92
CA LEU A 12 -50.06 -18.33 -33.01
C LEU A 12 -49.33 -19.65 -32.80
N LEU A 13 -50.18 -20.62 -32.69
CA LEU A 13 -49.98 -22.05 -32.56
C LEU A 13 -49.87 -22.69 -33.95
N PHE A 14 -49.06 -23.77 -34.05
CA PHE A 14 -49.19 -24.89 -35.01
C PHE A 14 -49.14 -24.65 -36.51
N THR A 15 -48.15 -25.28 -37.14
CA THR A 15 -48.39 -26.12 -38.34
C THR A 15 -47.41 -27.31 -38.34
N VAL A 16 -47.95 -28.48 -38.01
CA VAL A 16 -47.42 -29.80 -38.38
C VAL A 16 -47.83 -30.04 -39.82
N THR A 17 -46.89 -30.39 -40.69
CA THR A 17 -47.24 -31.00 -41.98
C THR A 17 -46.37 -32.23 -42.21
N SER A 18 -47.03 -33.35 -42.16
CA SER A 18 -46.59 -34.67 -42.58
C SER A 18 -46.31 -34.70 -44.10
N MET A 19 -45.24 -35.33 -44.55
CA MET A 19 -45.12 -35.80 -45.90
C MET A 19 -44.64 -37.24 -45.95
N VAL A 20 -45.50 -38.00 -46.42
CA VAL A 20 -45.69 -39.31 -47.06
C VAL A 20 -44.42 -39.94 -47.64
N LEU A 21 -44.28 -41.23 -47.26
CA LEU A 21 -43.42 -42.25 -47.85
C LEU A 21 -43.76 -42.45 -49.35
N ALA A 22 -42.70 -42.46 -50.15
CA ALA A 22 -42.73 -43.14 -51.46
C ALA A 22 -41.55 -44.12 -51.47
N GLY A 23 -41.88 -45.41 -51.54
CA GLY A 23 -40.93 -46.50 -51.63
C GLY A 23 -40.38 -46.63 -53.06
N CYS A 24 -39.10 -46.95 -53.15
CA CYS A 24 -38.50 -47.57 -54.33
C CYS A 24 -37.66 -48.77 -53.89
N THR A 25 -37.86 -49.86 -54.54
CA THR A 25 -37.24 -51.17 -54.37
C THR A 25 -35.74 -51.13 -54.70
N PRO A 26 -34.89 -51.93 -54.05
CA PRO A 26 -33.44 -51.90 -54.29
C PRO A 26 -33.05 -52.75 -55.51
N ALA A 27 -32.16 -52.20 -56.32
CA ALA A 27 -31.36 -52.97 -57.25
C ALA A 27 -30.14 -53.54 -56.51
N THR A 28 -29.94 -54.84 -56.69
CA THR A 28 -28.82 -55.59 -56.12
C THR A 28 -27.58 -55.27 -56.92
N GLU A 29 -26.63 -54.58 -56.30
CA GLU A 29 -25.28 -54.42 -56.79
C GLU A 29 -24.32 -55.26 -55.93
N GLU A 30 -23.39 -55.91 -56.60
CA GLU A 30 -22.35 -56.79 -56.10
C GLU A 30 -21.39 -56.05 -55.17
N PRO A 31 -20.86 -56.64 -54.08
CA PRO A 31 -20.04 -55.93 -53.12
C PRO A 31 -18.64 -55.58 -53.71
N ALA A 32 -18.39 -54.28 -53.83
CA ALA A 32 -17.05 -53.77 -54.10
C ALA A 32 -16.12 -54.07 -52.91
N ALA A 33 -14.88 -54.41 -53.22
CA ALA A 33 -13.80 -54.67 -52.25
C ALA A 33 -13.61 -53.48 -51.28
N PRO A 34 -13.29 -53.72 -50.00
CA PRO A 34 -13.09 -52.65 -49.02
C PRO A 34 -11.92 -51.73 -49.47
N PRO A 35 -12.09 -50.40 -49.37
CA PRO A 35 -10.94 -49.52 -49.61
C PRO A 35 -9.85 -49.79 -48.57
N GLU A 36 -8.60 -49.81 -49.01
CA GLU A 36 -7.42 -49.83 -48.16
C GLU A 36 -7.55 -48.74 -47.07
N ALA A 37 -7.38 -49.14 -45.82
CA ALA A 37 -7.39 -48.21 -44.70
C ALA A 37 -6.31 -47.15 -44.88
N THR A 38 -6.72 -45.93 -45.23
CA THR A 38 -5.86 -44.76 -45.15
C THR A 38 -5.53 -44.59 -43.67
N GLU A 39 -4.25 -44.69 -43.29
CA GLU A 39 -3.80 -44.34 -41.96
C GLU A 39 -4.35 -42.96 -41.60
N ALA A 40 -5.06 -42.89 -40.44
CA ALA A 40 -5.53 -41.63 -39.89
C ALA A 40 -4.30 -40.73 -39.63
N PRO A 41 -4.35 -39.46 -40.01
CA PRO A 41 -3.27 -38.55 -39.64
C PRO A 41 -3.04 -38.64 -38.12
N PRO A 42 -1.79 -38.52 -37.65
CA PRO A 42 -1.51 -38.51 -36.22
C PRO A 42 -2.36 -37.44 -35.55
N PRO A 43 -2.86 -37.67 -34.35
CA PRO A 43 -3.64 -36.68 -33.63
C PRO A 43 -2.82 -35.40 -33.56
N THR A 44 -3.38 -34.30 -34.04
CA THR A 44 -2.80 -32.98 -33.87
C THR A 44 -2.80 -32.77 -32.35
N GLU A 45 -1.61 -32.65 -31.75
CA GLU A 45 -1.50 -32.26 -30.33
C GLU A 45 -2.27 -30.94 -30.18
N VAL A 46 -3.34 -30.98 -29.38
CA VAL A 46 -4.02 -29.79 -28.93
C VAL A 46 -3.00 -29.06 -28.07
N PRO A 47 -2.63 -27.80 -28.38
CA PRO A 47 -1.75 -27.05 -27.50
C PRO A 47 -2.27 -27.12 -26.07
N ALA A 48 -1.42 -27.38 -25.10
CA ALA A 48 -1.78 -27.30 -23.70
C ALA A 48 -2.35 -25.90 -23.42
N ALA A 49 -3.36 -25.81 -22.56
CA ALA A 49 -3.84 -24.51 -22.12
C ALA A 49 -2.68 -23.70 -21.49
N PRO A 50 -2.61 -22.41 -21.72
CA PRO A 50 -1.55 -21.59 -21.14
C PRO A 50 -1.56 -21.72 -19.61
N LYS A 51 -0.37 -21.85 -19.02
CA LYS A 51 -0.17 -21.91 -17.60
C LYS A 51 -0.35 -20.50 -17.03
N GLY A 52 -1.41 -20.25 -16.29
CA GLY A 52 -1.73 -18.89 -15.89
C GLY A 52 -2.41 -18.77 -14.54
N VAL A 53 -2.36 -17.54 -14.00
CA VAL A 53 -3.01 -17.11 -12.76
C VAL A 53 -4.05 -16.04 -13.08
N THR A 54 -5.21 -16.12 -12.43
CA THR A 54 -6.29 -15.13 -12.56
C THR A 54 -6.38 -14.32 -11.27
N LEU A 55 -6.28 -12.99 -11.40
CA LEU A 55 -6.49 -12.03 -10.32
C LEU A 55 -7.81 -11.28 -10.53
N THR A 56 -8.38 -10.75 -9.45
CA THR A 56 -9.50 -9.80 -9.52
C THR A 56 -9.09 -8.44 -8.97
N PHE A 57 -9.38 -7.37 -9.73
CA PHE A 57 -9.24 -5.98 -9.30
C PHE A 57 -10.63 -5.35 -9.18
N PHE A 58 -10.84 -4.50 -8.17
CA PHE A 58 -12.09 -3.74 -8.02
C PHE A 58 -12.22 -2.62 -9.05
N GLU A 59 -11.11 -2.02 -9.42
CA GLU A 59 -11.08 -0.89 -10.33
C GLU A 59 -10.15 -1.16 -11.50
N GLU A 60 -10.52 -0.61 -12.64
CA GLU A 60 -9.71 -0.65 -13.85
C GLU A 60 -8.59 0.39 -13.75
N PRO A 61 -7.33 0.06 -14.11
CA PRO A 61 -6.28 1.06 -14.25
C PRO A 61 -6.70 2.22 -15.17
N ASP A 62 -6.39 3.45 -14.78
CA ASP A 62 -6.64 4.64 -15.60
C ASP A 62 -5.55 4.85 -16.64
N ASN A 63 -4.33 4.42 -16.34
CA ASN A 63 -3.13 4.55 -17.16
C ASN A 63 -2.16 3.39 -16.86
N LEU A 64 -1.23 3.11 -17.76
CA LEU A 64 -0.16 2.11 -17.57
C LEU A 64 1.24 2.72 -17.75
N ASN A 65 1.37 4.01 -17.47
CA ASN A 65 2.63 4.72 -17.32
C ASN A 65 2.66 5.33 -15.92
N SER A 66 3.56 4.87 -15.06
CA SER A 66 3.70 5.25 -13.66
C SER A 66 3.85 6.76 -13.43
N TYR A 67 4.32 7.51 -14.42
CA TYR A 67 4.45 8.96 -14.30
C TYR A 67 3.15 9.72 -14.53
N TYR A 68 2.10 9.04 -15.04
CA TYR A 68 0.80 9.62 -15.37
C TYR A 68 -0.35 9.10 -14.51
N THR A 69 -0.07 8.25 -13.55
CA THR A 69 -1.07 7.70 -12.63
C THR A 69 -0.56 7.70 -11.19
N SER A 70 -1.47 7.80 -10.24
CA SER A 70 -1.27 7.52 -8.83
C SER A 70 -2.35 6.55 -8.32
N MET A 71 -3.01 5.89 -9.25
CA MET A 71 -4.06 4.93 -8.94
C MET A 71 -3.46 3.61 -8.52
N TRP A 72 -3.82 3.13 -7.33
CA TRP A 72 -3.23 1.92 -6.75
C TRP A 72 -3.38 0.68 -7.64
N PHE A 73 -4.53 0.47 -8.26
CA PHE A 73 -4.72 -0.66 -9.19
C PHE A 73 -3.89 -0.55 -10.48
N ALA A 74 -3.51 0.66 -10.87
CA ALA A 74 -2.53 0.84 -11.94
C ALA A 74 -1.12 0.45 -11.45
N GLU A 75 -0.72 0.86 -10.24
CA GLU A 75 0.57 0.47 -9.65
C GLU A 75 0.70 -1.04 -9.52
N LEU A 76 -0.36 -1.73 -9.08
CA LEU A 76 -0.39 -3.19 -9.04
C LEU A 76 -0.20 -3.83 -10.43
N ALA A 77 -0.81 -3.27 -11.48
CA ALA A 77 -0.64 -3.78 -12.83
C ALA A 77 0.76 -3.48 -13.39
N LEU A 78 1.33 -2.31 -13.05
CA LEU A 78 2.67 -1.87 -13.47
C LEU A 78 3.77 -2.81 -12.95
N SER A 79 3.63 -3.37 -11.75
CA SER A 79 4.63 -4.29 -11.16
C SER A 79 4.84 -5.59 -11.97
N PHE A 80 3.94 -5.93 -12.89
CA PHE A 80 4.13 -7.08 -13.78
C PHE A 80 5.06 -6.81 -14.97
N PHE A 81 5.30 -5.55 -15.33
CA PHE A 81 5.98 -5.28 -16.59
C PHE A 81 6.97 -4.11 -16.57
N ASN A 82 7.04 -3.34 -15.49
CA ASN A 82 7.79 -2.09 -15.47
C ASN A 82 8.75 -2.07 -14.28
N GLU A 83 10.06 -2.14 -14.54
CA GLU A 83 11.09 -2.25 -13.51
C GLU A 83 11.95 -0.99 -13.44
N GLY A 84 12.27 -0.58 -12.19
CA GLY A 84 13.27 0.42 -11.86
C GLY A 84 14.65 -0.19 -11.60
N PHE A 85 15.44 0.41 -10.69
CA PHE A 85 16.72 -0.20 -10.30
C PHE A 85 16.52 -1.40 -9.38
N TRP A 86 15.49 -1.38 -8.52
CA TRP A 86 15.09 -2.47 -7.62
C TRP A 86 13.64 -2.31 -7.15
N PHE A 87 13.07 -3.42 -6.68
CA PHE A 87 11.87 -3.48 -5.86
C PHE A 87 12.22 -3.66 -4.37
N ILE A 88 11.22 -3.64 -3.52
CA ILE A 88 11.31 -4.00 -2.10
C ILE A 88 10.62 -5.35 -1.92
N ASP A 89 11.38 -6.32 -1.42
CA ASP A 89 10.89 -7.69 -1.21
C ASP A 89 10.00 -7.82 0.03
N ASP A 90 9.56 -9.04 0.32
CA ASP A 90 8.72 -9.38 1.47
C ASP A 90 9.44 -9.28 2.83
N ASN A 91 10.75 -9.03 2.84
CA ASN A 91 11.57 -8.77 4.04
C ASN A 91 11.93 -7.29 4.19
N GLY A 92 11.48 -6.43 3.28
CA GLY A 92 11.84 -5.02 3.23
C GLY A 92 13.23 -4.74 2.64
N GLU A 93 13.85 -5.73 1.99
CA GLU A 93 15.18 -5.59 1.37
C GLU A 93 15.08 -5.24 -0.13
N PHE A 94 16.16 -4.67 -0.69
CA PHE A 94 16.19 -4.35 -2.12
C PHE A 94 16.40 -5.59 -2.99
N SER A 95 15.38 -5.97 -3.74
CA SER A 95 15.47 -6.95 -4.83
C SER A 95 15.96 -6.26 -6.10
N LEU A 96 17.23 -6.48 -6.47
CA LEU A 96 17.85 -5.82 -7.61
C LEU A 96 17.17 -6.18 -8.93
N GLU A 97 16.84 -5.15 -9.73
CA GLU A 97 16.28 -5.28 -11.07
C GLU A 97 17.27 -4.77 -12.12
N MET A 98 17.21 -3.49 -12.51
CA MET A 98 18.14 -2.94 -13.49
C MET A 98 19.52 -2.63 -12.89
N ALA A 99 19.63 -2.46 -11.58
CA ALA A 99 20.91 -2.25 -10.91
C ALA A 99 21.71 -3.55 -10.75
N ALA A 100 23.04 -3.47 -10.90
CA ALA A 100 23.95 -4.57 -10.65
C ALA A 100 24.32 -4.74 -9.16
N GLU A 101 24.24 -3.65 -8.40
CA GLU A 101 24.53 -3.60 -6.97
C GLU A 101 23.84 -2.37 -6.34
N VAL A 102 23.59 -2.41 -5.03
CA VAL A 102 23.10 -1.23 -4.30
C VAL A 102 24.29 -0.28 -4.07
N PRO A 103 24.21 0.99 -4.48
CA PRO A 103 25.25 1.98 -4.19
C PRO A 103 25.38 2.23 -2.68
N THR A 104 26.63 2.29 -2.21
CA THR A 104 26.97 2.63 -0.83
C THR A 104 28.20 3.56 -0.81
N VAL A 105 28.46 4.18 0.34
CA VAL A 105 29.71 4.95 0.53
C VAL A 105 30.92 4.01 0.46
N GLU A 106 30.80 2.78 0.98
CA GLU A 106 31.88 1.79 1.03
C GLU A 106 32.29 1.31 -0.37
N ASN A 107 31.32 1.02 -1.27
CA ASN A 107 31.63 0.59 -2.65
C ASN A 107 31.91 1.77 -3.60
N GLY A 108 31.85 3.01 -3.09
CA GLY A 108 32.07 4.23 -3.87
C GLY A 108 30.91 4.63 -4.78
N GLY A 109 29.75 3.97 -4.64
CA GLY A 109 28.53 4.34 -5.32
C GLY A 109 27.86 5.60 -4.77
N ILE A 110 28.17 5.97 -3.52
CA ILE A 110 27.73 7.23 -2.89
C ILE A 110 28.97 8.06 -2.54
N SER A 111 28.96 9.34 -2.89
CA SER A 111 30.03 10.26 -2.47
C SER A 111 30.01 10.47 -0.94
N ALA A 112 31.17 10.81 -0.36
CA ALA A 112 31.30 10.98 1.09
C ALA A 112 30.41 12.10 1.68
N ASP A 113 29.97 13.04 0.86
CA ASP A 113 29.04 14.11 1.22
C ASP A 113 27.58 13.78 0.86
N GLY A 114 27.31 12.59 0.35
CA GLY A 114 25.98 12.12 0.02
C GLY A 114 25.31 12.80 -1.17
N THR A 115 26.02 13.66 -1.92
CA THR A 115 25.42 14.47 -2.99
C THR A 115 25.55 13.86 -4.37
N VAL A 116 26.36 12.81 -4.55
CA VAL A 116 26.54 12.12 -5.83
C VAL A 116 26.28 10.63 -5.65
N ILE A 117 25.32 10.11 -6.40
CA ILE A 117 24.98 8.68 -6.45
C ILE A 117 25.38 8.15 -7.81
N THR A 118 26.13 7.06 -7.85
CA THR A 118 26.54 6.36 -9.06
C THR A 118 25.98 4.95 -9.04
N ILE A 119 25.09 4.65 -9.97
CA ILE A 119 24.40 3.36 -10.08
C ILE A 119 24.91 2.63 -11.30
N LYS A 120 25.41 1.41 -11.10
CA LYS A 120 25.81 0.52 -12.19
C LYS A 120 24.61 -0.31 -12.62
N LEU A 121 24.30 -0.29 -13.90
CA LEU A 121 23.29 -1.16 -14.50
C LEU A 121 23.89 -2.54 -14.81
N ARG A 122 23.03 -3.54 -14.83
CA ARG A 122 23.38 -4.84 -15.37
C ARG A 122 23.56 -4.77 -16.89
N GLU A 123 24.45 -5.56 -17.44
CA GLU A 123 24.78 -5.56 -18.88
C GLU A 123 23.89 -6.49 -19.71
N ASP A 124 23.07 -7.35 -19.06
CA ASP A 124 22.26 -8.37 -19.70
C ASP A 124 20.77 -8.05 -19.75
N ALA A 125 20.36 -6.85 -19.28
CA ALA A 125 18.98 -6.41 -19.35
C ALA A 125 18.56 -6.05 -20.77
N LEU A 126 17.40 -6.55 -21.19
CA LEU A 126 16.80 -6.28 -22.48
C LEU A 126 15.36 -5.78 -22.31
N TRP A 127 14.97 -4.88 -23.17
CA TRP A 127 13.56 -4.63 -23.44
C TRP A 127 12.92 -5.86 -24.08
N SER A 128 11.61 -5.99 -23.99
CA SER A 128 10.88 -7.16 -24.50
C SER A 128 11.01 -7.36 -26.02
N ASP A 129 11.39 -6.33 -26.77
CA ASP A 129 11.70 -6.41 -28.20
C ASP A 129 13.15 -6.82 -28.50
N GLY A 130 13.98 -7.02 -27.47
CA GLY A 130 15.37 -7.41 -27.56
C GLY A 130 16.37 -6.24 -27.63
N THR A 131 15.90 -5.00 -27.54
CA THR A 131 16.78 -3.82 -27.44
C THR A 131 17.44 -3.80 -26.06
N PRO A 132 18.77 -3.51 -25.91
CA PRO A 132 19.40 -3.37 -24.60
C PRO A 132 18.80 -2.23 -23.77
N VAL A 133 18.63 -2.47 -22.45
CA VAL A 133 18.33 -1.41 -21.49
C VAL A 133 19.63 -0.72 -21.14
N THR A 134 19.67 0.61 -21.23
CA THR A 134 20.88 1.40 -21.03
C THR A 134 20.65 2.59 -20.09
N ALA A 135 21.75 3.22 -19.69
CA ALA A 135 21.71 4.46 -18.93
C ALA A 135 20.95 5.60 -19.67
N ASP A 136 20.97 5.57 -21.01
CA ASP A 136 20.24 6.54 -21.83
C ASP A 136 18.72 6.44 -21.66
N ASP A 137 18.17 5.27 -21.35
CA ASP A 137 16.74 5.11 -21.08
C ASP A 137 16.35 5.80 -19.77
N TYR A 138 17.19 5.70 -18.73
CA TYR A 138 16.93 6.39 -17.47
C TYR A 138 17.09 7.91 -17.60
N ILE A 139 18.09 8.39 -18.36
CA ILE A 139 18.23 9.82 -18.65
C ILE A 139 17.04 10.33 -19.42
N PHE A 140 16.58 9.60 -20.44
CA PHE A 140 15.38 9.95 -21.19
C PHE A 140 14.15 10.01 -20.26
N THR A 141 14.05 9.07 -19.32
CA THR A 141 12.97 9.07 -18.32
C THR A 141 12.99 10.37 -17.51
N TYR A 142 14.15 10.73 -16.96
CA TYR A 142 14.32 11.99 -16.23
C TYR A 142 13.96 13.22 -17.09
N ASP A 143 14.45 13.27 -18.32
CA ASP A 143 14.17 14.38 -19.25
C ASP A 143 12.66 14.49 -19.51
N MET A 144 11.94 13.36 -19.68
CA MET A 144 10.49 13.38 -19.92
C MET A 144 9.71 13.82 -18.66
N VAL A 145 10.14 13.42 -17.48
CA VAL A 145 9.51 13.86 -16.23
C VAL A 145 9.71 15.36 -16.02
N MET A 146 10.88 15.88 -16.34
CA MET A 146 11.22 17.29 -16.12
C MET A 146 10.72 18.23 -17.23
N ASP A 147 10.40 17.72 -18.42
CA ASP A 147 9.91 18.56 -19.52
C ASP A 147 8.52 19.12 -19.21
N GLU A 148 8.37 20.45 -19.34
CA GLU A 148 7.12 21.16 -19.06
C GLU A 148 5.99 20.83 -20.07
N GLY A 149 6.33 20.25 -21.21
CA GLY A 149 5.37 19.76 -22.21
C GLY A 149 4.61 18.52 -21.77
N ASN A 150 5.11 17.80 -20.77
CA ASN A 150 4.51 16.60 -20.22
C ASN A 150 3.70 16.89 -18.94
N THR A 151 2.48 16.35 -18.84
CA THR A 151 1.59 16.56 -17.68
C THR A 151 1.71 15.41 -16.66
N VAL A 152 2.94 15.11 -16.24
CA VAL A 152 3.20 14.07 -15.22
C VAL A 152 2.55 14.42 -13.87
N GLN A 153 2.21 13.41 -13.08
CA GLN A 153 1.56 13.57 -11.77
C GLN A 153 2.41 14.40 -10.79
N THR A 154 3.71 14.14 -10.77
CA THR A 154 4.65 14.86 -9.92
C THR A 154 6.03 14.88 -10.57
N ARG A 155 6.82 15.92 -10.28
CA ARG A 155 8.25 15.98 -10.60
C ARG A 155 9.12 15.76 -9.37
N TYR A 156 8.50 15.75 -8.19
CA TYR A 156 9.18 15.40 -6.96
C TYR A 156 9.61 13.91 -7.00
N PRO A 157 10.83 13.59 -6.56
CA PRO A 157 11.84 14.45 -5.93
C PRO A 157 12.86 15.05 -6.93
N TYR A 158 12.68 14.83 -8.24
CA TYR A 158 13.65 15.28 -9.24
C TYR A 158 13.83 16.81 -9.24
N ASP A 159 12.71 17.56 -9.22
CA ASP A 159 12.71 19.03 -9.25
C ASP A 159 13.25 19.68 -7.97
N THR A 160 13.23 18.95 -6.87
CA THR A 160 13.64 19.45 -5.54
C THR A 160 15.10 19.13 -5.26
N TYR A 161 15.53 17.89 -5.49
CA TYR A 161 16.85 17.43 -5.05
C TYR A 161 17.85 17.23 -6.19
N VAL A 162 17.41 16.98 -7.42
CA VAL A 162 18.32 16.59 -8.50
C VAL A 162 18.83 17.80 -9.28
N THR A 163 20.15 17.95 -9.32
CA THR A 163 20.83 18.96 -10.17
C THR A 163 21.07 18.44 -11.58
N SER A 164 21.43 17.15 -11.71
CA SER A 164 21.67 16.52 -13.01
C SER A 164 21.69 15.01 -12.91
N ILE A 165 21.25 14.35 -14.00
CA ILE A 165 21.44 12.91 -14.22
C ILE A 165 22.20 12.75 -15.53
N VAL A 166 23.30 11.99 -15.53
CA VAL A 166 24.15 11.77 -16.70
C VAL A 166 24.55 10.30 -16.83
N ALA A 167 24.73 9.82 -18.06
CA ALA A 167 25.41 8.56 -18.33
C ALA A 167 26.92 8.80 -18.28
N LEU A 168 27.63 8.06 -17.45
CA LEU A 168 29.09 8.01 -17.49
C LEU A 168 29.57 7.08 -18.59
N ASP A 169 28.82 6.04 -18.84
CA ASP A 169 28.94 5.09 -19.95
C ASP A 169 27.56 4.41 -20.19
N GLU A 170 27.50 3.40 -21.07
CA GLU A 170 26.27 2.72 -21.46
C GLU A 170 25.52 2.06 -20.28
N HIS A 171 26.24 1.69 -19.22
CA HIS A 171 25.70 0.99 -18.06
C HIS A 171 25.98 1.68 -16.71
N THR A 172 26.24 2.98 -16.73
CA THR A 172 26.50 3.72 -15.50
C THR A 172 25.77 5.05 -15.49
N VAL A 173 24.80 5.17 -14.56
CA VAL A 173 24.05 6.40 -14.29
C VAL A 173 24.69 7.12 -13.12
N GLN A 174 24.88 8.43 -13.24
CA GLN A 174 25.27 9.28 -12.12
C GLN A 174 24.23 10.36 -11.87
N ILE A 175 23.73 10.41 -10.64
CA ILE A 175 22.76 11.39 -10.14
C ILE A 175 23.53 12.37 -9.25
N THR A 176 23.44 13.66 -9.54
CA THR A 176 24.01 14.73 -8.69
C THR A 176 22.87 15.48 -8.06
N MET A 177 22.93 15.64 -6.74
CA MET A 177 21.90 16.29 -5.93
C MET A 177 22.37 17.64 -5.39
N THR A 178 21.42 18.50 -5.04
CA THR A 178 21.68 19.83 -4.43
C THR A 178 22.19 19.70 -3.00
N GLU A 179 21.72 18.68 -2.30
CA GLU A 179 22.06 18.33 -0.92
C GLU A 179 21.87 16.82 -0.72
N PRO A 180 22.38 16.20 0.35
CA PRO A 180 22.14 14.79 0.62
C PRO A 180 20.64 14.53 0.73
N TYR A 181 20.16 13.60 -0.06
CA TYR A 181 18.77 13.15 -0.01
C TYR A 181 18.73 11.67 0.37
N VAL A 182 18.57 11.42 1.66
CA VAL A 182 18.65 10.06 2.24
C VAL A 182 17.60 9.10 1.69
N ALA A 183 16.56 9.66 1.09
CA ALA A 183 15.43 8.94 0.53
C ALA A 183 15.60 8.46 -0.92
N TRP A 184 16.69 8.80 -1.56
CA TRP A 184 16.90 8.55 -2.99
C TRP A 184 16.68 7.08 -3.39
N ALA A 185 17.06 6.14 -2.53
CA ALA A 185 16.97 4.71 -2.81
C ALA A 185 15.53 4.19 -2.88
N TYR A 186 14.64 4.83 -2.14
CA TYR A 186 13.21 4.45 -2.07
C TYR A 186 12.32 5.27 -3.00
N THR A 187 12.85 6.36 -3.56
CA THR A 187 12.14 7.24 -4.48
C THR A 187 12.75 7.22 -5.87
N LEU A 188 13.85 7.97 -6.09
CA LEU A 188 14.48 8.09 -7.41
C LEU A 188 14.84 6.74 -8.04
N ALA A 189 15.28 5.78 -7.23
CA ALA A 189 15.74 4.49 -7.72
C ALA A 189 14.62 3.47 -7.96
N ARG A 190 13.42 3.71 -7.45
CA ARG A 190 12.27 2.81 -7.68
C ARG A 190 11.47 3.19 -8.92
N TYR A 191 11.60 4.40 -9.42
CA TYR A 191 10.89 4.81 -10.62
C TYR A 191 11.35 4.00 -11.85
N PRO A 192 10.41 3.42 -12.62
CA PRO A 192 10.74 2.56 -13.75
C PRO A 192 11.31 3.33 -14.93
N PHE A 193 12.05 2.62 -15.78
CA PHE A 193 12.63 3.17 -16.99
C PHE A 193 11.57 3.28 -18.09
N LEU A 194 11.58 4.37 -18.83
CA LEU A 194 10.81 4.53 -20.06
C LEU A 194 11.62 4.07 -21.28
N PRO A 195 11.01 3.32 -22.23
CA PRO A 195 11.71 2.87 -23.43
C PRO A 195 11.99 4.03 -24.39
N LYS A 196 13.20 4.60 -24.32
CA LYS A 196 13.62 5.75 -25.13
C LYS A 196 13.34 5.53 -26.60
N HIS A 197 13.75 4.39 -27.17
CA HIS A 197 13.61 4.07 -28.59
C HIS A 197 12.15 4.01 -29.08
N ILE A 198 11.17 3.90 -28.16
CA ILE A 198 9.73 3.91 -28.47
C ILE A 198 9.14 5.31 -28.27
N LEU A 199 9.52 6.01 -27.19
CA LEU A 199 8.86 7.25 -26.78
C LEU A 199 9.55 8.52 -27.30
N GLU A 200 10.87 8.51 -27.52
CA GLU A 200 11.60 9.65 -28.08
C GLU A 200 11.05 10.10 -29.45
N PRO A 201 10.75 9.20 -30.42
CA PRO A 201 10.11 9.61 -31.68
C PRO A 201 8.74 10.27 -31.50
N VAL A 202 7.96 9.87 -30.48
CA VAL A 202 6.68 10.49 -30.16
C VAL A 202 6.91 11.90 -29.62
N PHE A 203 7.83 12.05 -28.67
CA PHE A 203 8.21 13.34 -28.10
C PHE A 203 8.75 14.30 -29.16
N GLU A 204 9.62 13.83 -30.05
CA GLU A 204 10.16 14.64 -31.17
C GLU A 204 9.05 15.13 -32.13
N ALA A 205 8.01 14.31 -32.33
CA ALA A 205 6.92 14.65 -33.23
C ALA A 205 5.86 15.57 -32.61
N GLU A 206 5.56 15.41 -31.33
CA GLU A 206 4.42 16.03 -30.65
C GLU A 206 4.83 17.05 -29.58
N GLY A 207 6.08 17.05 -29.13
CA GLY A 207 6.58 17.87 -28.02
C GLY A 207 6.05 17.42 -26.65
N THR A 208 5.48 16.23 -26.58
CA THR A 208 4.96 15.60 -25.35
C THR A 208 4.79 14.10 -25.57
N ILE A 209 4.81 13.32 -24.48
CA ILE A 209 4.42 11.90 -24.48
C ILE A 209 3.06 11.66 -23.82
N ASP A 210 2.31 12.70 -23.45
CA ASP A 210 1.01 12.60 -22.76
C ASP A 210 0.02 11.68 -23.47
N ASN A 211 -0.01 11.74 -24.80
CA ASN A 211 -0.93 10.98 -25.64
C ASN A 211 -0.27 9.78 -26.32
N ALA A 212 0.93 9.39 -25.88
CA ALA A 212 1.60 8.22 -26.42
C ALA A 212 0.71 6.98 -26.25
N GLU A 213 0.55 6.20 -27.31
CA GLU A 213 -0.22 4.95 -27.26
C GLU A 213 0.36 3.99 -26.21
N TRP A 214 1.67 4.04 -25.99
CA TRP A 214 2.38 3.25 -24.99
C TRP A 214 1.82 3.43 -23.58
N ASN A 215 1.36 4.62 -23.21
CA ASN A 215 0.80 4.91 -21.89
C ASN A 215 -0.43 4.04 -21.54
N ARG A 216 -1.11 3.50 -22.55
CA ARG A 216 -2.26 2.59 -22.39
C ARG A 216 -2.02 1.21 -22.99
N ASN A 217 -1.01 1.07 -23.83
CA ASN A 217 -0.66 -0.17 -24.48
C ASN A 217 0.88 -0.33 -24.50
N PRO A 218 1.51 -0.56 -23.34
CA PRO A 218 2.96 -0.72 -23.22
C PRO A 218 3.40 -2.02 -23.91
N THR A 219 3.73 -1.91 -25.19
CA THR A 219 4.13 -3.03 -26.05
C THR A 219 5.60 -3.41 -25.90
N VAL A 220 6.43 -2.52 -25.38
CA VAL A 220 7.86 -2.72 -25.12
C VAL A 220 8.13 -2.36 -23.67
N VAL A 221 8.59 -3.32 -22.88
CA VAL A 221 8.73 -3.27 -21.43
C VAL A 221 10.00 -3.97 -20.98
N ASN A 222 10.47 -3.75 -19.77
CA ASN A 222 11.68 -4.38 -19.21
C ASN A 222 11.39 -5.43 -18.14
N GLY A 223 10.14 -5.55 -17.70
CA GLY A 223 9.74 -6.53 -16.68
C GLY A 223 9.37 -7.91 -17.22
N PRO A 224 8.91 -8.81 -16.31
CA PRO A 224 8.69 -10.23 -16.60
C PRO A 224 7.53 -10.53 -17.54
N PHE A 225 6.57 -9.64 -17.68
CA PHE A 225 5.39 -9.85 -18.54
C PHE A 225 5.18 -8.66 -19.49
N VAL A 226 4.45 -8.89 -20.58
CA VAL A 226 4.10 -7.89 -21.60
C VAL A 226 2.60 -7.82 -21.72
N LEU A 227 2.04 -6.61 -21.76
CA LEU A 227 0.60 -6.45 -21.99
C LEU A 227 0.21 -6.98 -23.37
N LYS A 228 -0.72 -7.94 -23.38
CA LYS A 228 -1.29 -8.54 -24.59
C LYS A 228 -2.61 -7.91 -24.99
N GLU A 229 -3.46 -7.66 -24.02
CA GLU A 229 -4.80 -7.15 -24.23
C GLU A 229 -5.26 -6.34 -23.02
N TRP A 230 -5.89 -5.22 -23.27
CA TRP A 230 -6.67 -4.47 -22.30
C TRP A 230 -8.06 -4.21 -22.86
N GLN A 231 -9.04 -4.95 -22.38
CA GLN A 231 -10.44 -4.73 -22.69
C GLN A 231 -11.10 -3.94 -21.57
N ALA A 232 -11.41 -2.68 -21.85
CA ALA A 232 -11.99 -1.74 -20.90
C ALA A 232 -13.21 -2.32 -20.14
N ALA A 233 -13.26 -2.08 -18.84
CA ALA A 233 -14.27 -2.55 -17.89
C ALA A 233 -14.43 -4.10 -17.84
N SER A 234 -13.45 -4.84 -18.33
CA SER A 234 -13.50 -6.31 -18.38
C SER A 234 -12.25 -6.95 -17.85
N HIS A 235 -11.10 -6.76 -18.53
CA HIS A 235 -9.88 -7.46 -18.14
C HIS A 235 -8.61 -6.88 -18.77
N LEU A 236 -7.46 -7.25 -18.17
CA LEU A 236 -6.14 -7.14 -18.77
C LEU A 236 -5.53 -8.54 -18.88
N ILE A 237 -4.75 -8.76 -19.93
CA ILE A 237 -3.99 -10.00 -20.16
C ILE A 237 -2.53 -9.63 -20.35
N PHE A 238 -1.67 -10.26 -19.56
CA PHE A 238 -0.22 -10.18 -19.70
C PHE A 238 0.33 -11.53 -20.13
N GLU A 239 1.26 -11.55 -21.08
CA GLU A 239 1.98 -12.75 -21.52
C GLU A 239 3.44 -12.68 -21.05
N ALA A 240 4.05 -13.84 -20.80
CA ALA A 240 5.45 -13.94 -20.37
C ALA A 240 6.40 -13.26 -21.37
N ASN A 241 7.35 -12.48 -20.86
CA ASN A 241 8.43 -11.86 -21.62
C ASN A 241 9.57 -12.87 -21.85
N ASP A 242 9.75 -13.30 -23.09
CA ASP A 242 10.82 -14.26 -23.47
C ASP A 242 12.23 -13.66 -23.34
N ASN A 243 12.34 -12.32 -23.31
CA ASN A 243 13.61 -11.59 -23.21
C ASN A 243 13.90 -11.08 -21.79
N TYR A 244 13.09 -11.51 -20.79
CA TYR A 244 13.31 -11.09 -19.41
C TYR A 244 14.67 -11.59 -18.90
N TRP A 245 15.42 -10.71 -18.27
CA TRP A 245 16.81 -10.98 -17.89
C TRP A 245 17.01 -12.09 -16.86
N ARG A 246 16.02 -12.35 -15.99
CA ARG A 246 16.03 -13.51 -15.07
C ARG A 246 15.65 -14.81 -15.77
N GLY A 247 15.38 -14.77 -17.07
CA GLY A 247 14.80 -15.86 -17.86
C GLY A 247 13.28 -15.72 -17.97
N ARG A 248 12.71 -16.45 -18.96
CA ARG A 248 11.27 -16.44 -19.17
C ARG A 248 10.53 -16.87 -17.89
N PRO A 249 9.50 -16.11 -17.42
CA PRO A 249 8.65 -16.51 -16.31
C PRO A 249 8.06 -17.92 -16.45
N THR A 250 7.79 -18.57 -15.31
CA THR A 250 7.20 -19.92 -15.31
C THR A 250 5.76 -19.91 -15.79
N LEU A 251 5.01 -18.86 -15.45
CA LEU A 251 3.66 -18.64 -15.99
C LEU A 251 3.73 -18.17 -17.44
N ASP A 252 2.81 -18.67 -18.27
CA ASP A 252 2.62 -18.17 -19.64
C ASP A 252 1.82 -16.87 -19.64
N GLN A 253 0.92 -16.71 -18.64
CA GLN A 253 -0.07 -15.63 -18.65
C GLN A 253 -0.50 -15.23 -17.24
N ILE A 254 -0.74 -13.92 -17.07
CA ILE A 254 -1.47 -13.36 -15.96
C ILE A 254 -2.77 -12.73 -16.51
N TYR A 255 -3.91 -13.09 -15.94
CA TYR A 255 -5.21 -12.59 -16.32
C TYR A 255 -5.80 -11.76 -15.16
N ILE A 256 -6.03 -10.47 -15.36
CA ILE A 256 -6.64 -9.59 -14.38
C ILE A 256 -8.08 -9.33 -14.81
N ARG A 257 -9.04 -9.73 -13.99
CA ARG A 257 -10.47 -9.44 -14.19
C ARG A 257 -10.85 -8.19 -13.41
N ILE A 258 -11.63 -7.32 -14.02
CA ILE A 258 -12.22 -6.16 -13.33
C ILE A 258 -13.56 -6.60 -12.74
N VAL A 259 -13.65 -6.60 -11.41
CA VAL A 259 -14.82 -7.07 -10.64
C VAL A 259 -15.12 -6.03 -9.54
N PRO A 260 -15.92 -4.99 -9.84
CA PRO A 260 -16.12 -3.84 -8.95
C PRO A 260 -17.12 -4.09 -7.80
N ASP A 261 -17.32 -5.34 -7.41
CA ASP A 261 -18.31 -5.75 -6.42
C ASP A 261 -17.79 -6.91 -5.56
N ASP A 262 -17.79 -6.73 -4.24
CA ASP A 262 -17.26 -7.70 -3.27
C ASP A 262 -17.96 -9.05 -3.35
N GLU A 263 -19.30 -9.07 -3.52
CA GLU A 263 -20.07 -10.32 -3.60
C GLU A 263 -19.70 -11.08 -4.87
N ALA A 264 -19.47 -10.36 -5.99
CA ALA A 264 -19.05 -10.97 -7.25
C ALA A 264 -17.60 -11.48 -7.16
N GLN A 265 -16.72 -10.80 -6.47
CA GLN A 265 -15.34 -11.27 -6.22
C GLN A 265 -15.35 -12.54 -5.36
N MET A 266 -16.10 -12.55 -4.25
CA MET A 266 -16.28 -13.75 -3.42
C MET A 266 -16.85 -14.93 -4.22
N ALA A 267 -17.84 -14.68 -5.09
CA ALA A 267 -18.39 -15.73 -5.94
C ALA A 267 -17.34 -16.29 -6.93
N ALA A 268 -16.48 -15.44 -7.51
CA ALA A 268 -15.42 -15.86 -8.40
C ALA A 268 -14.35 -16.72 -7.68
N ILE A 269 -14.01 -16.37 -6.44
CA ILE A 269 -13.12 -17.17 -5.58
C ILE A 269 -13.77 -18.52 -5.26
N GLN A 270 -15.03 -18.54 -4.85
CA GLN A 270 -15.77 -19.76 -4.51
C GLN A 270 -15.91 -20.74 -5.68
N THR A 271 -16.02 -20.23 -6.91
CA THR A 271 -16.14 -21.07 -8.12
C THR A 271 -14.78 -21.48 -8.70
N GLY A 272 -13.67 -20.91 -8.19
CA GLY A 272 -12.33 -21.11 -8.74
C GLY A 272 -12.08 -20.36 -10.05
N ASP A 273 -12.92 -19.36 -10.37
CA ASP A 273 -12.73 -18.48 -11.52
C ASP A 273 -11.65 -17.42 -11.27
N THR A 274 -11.20 -17.28 -10.03
CA THR A 274 -10.14 -16.38 -9.56
C THR A 274 -9.22 -17.13 -8.63
N ASP A 275 -7.92 -16.96 -8.81
CA ASP A 275 -6.87 -17.52 -7.98
C ASP A 275 -6.44 -16.58 -6.86
N ILE A 276 -6.43 -15.28 -7.15
CA ILE A 276 -6.04 -14.24 -6.20
C ILE A 276 -7.11 -13.16 -6.19
N GLY A 277 -7.82 -13.04 -5.07
CA GLY A 277 -8.72 -11.92 -4.78
C GLY A 277 -7.99 -10.85 -4.00
N VAL A 278 -7.79 -9.66 -4.59
CA VAL A 278 -7.09 -8.55 -3.93
C VAL A 278 -8.05 -7.70 -3.10
N TYR A 279 -7.55 -7.12 -2.01
CA TYR A 279 -8.32 -6.22 -1.13
C TYR A 279 -9.59 -6.84 -0.54
N MET A 280 -9.46 -8.06 -0.04
CA MET A 280 -10.45 -8.62 0.86
C MET A 280 -10.43 -7.88 2.20
N THR A 281 -11.39 -8.16 3.05
CA THR A 281 -11.43 -7.64 4.42
C THR A 281 -11.32 -8.75 5.45
N ALA A 282 -10.97 -8.44 6.69
CA ALA A 282 -11.00 -9.42 7.77
C ALA A 282 -12.39 -10.07 7.94
N ALA A 283 -13.47 -9.36 7.62
CA ALA A 283 -14.83 -9.87 7.68
C ALA A 283 -15.09 -11.02 6.70
N ASN A 284 -14.30 -11.14 5.62
CA ASN A 284 -14.40 -12.24 4.66
C ASN A 284 -13.83 -13.59 5.20
N LYS A 285 -13.08 -13.55 6.31
CA LYS A 285 -12.40 -14.73 6.85
C LYS A 285 -13.32 -15.96 7.02
N PRO A 286 -14.51 -15.87 7.64
CA PRO A 286 -15.37 -17.03 7.81
C PRO A 286 -15.82 -17.67 6.48
N ASP A 287 -16.03 -16.85 5.44
CA ASP A 287 -16.46 -17.31 4.13
C ASP A 287 -15.28 -17.91 3.35
N ILE A 288 -14.08 -17.29 3.43
CA ILE A 288 -12.85 -17.82 2.82
C ILE A 288 -12.42 -19.14 3.48
N ASP A 289 -12.46 -19.24 4.82
CA ASP A 289 -12.12 -20.47 5.55
C ASP A 289 -13.06 -21.66 5.18
N ALA A 290 -14.23 -21.39 4.63
CA ALA A 290 -15.14 -22.41 4.15
C ALA A 290 -14.82 -22.90 2.72
N ILE A 291 -13.92 -22.23 1.99
CA ILE A 291 -13.51 -22.59 0.63
C ILE A 291 -12.28 -23.49 0.71
N PRO A 292 -12.33 -24.73 0.19
CA PRO A 292 -11.15 -25.59 0.14
C PRO A 292 -10.02 -24.93 -0.67
N ASP A 293 -8.79 -25.11 -0.19
CA ASP A 293 -7.57 -24.68 -0.88
C ASP A 293 -7.45 -23.16 -1.15
N VAL A 294 -8.18 -22.33 -0.39
CA VAL A 294 -8.05 -20.87 -0.41
C VAL A 294 -7.72 -20.37 0.99
N GLU A 295 -6.77 -19.46 1.11
CA GLU A 295 -6.36 -18.83 2.35
C GLU A 295 -6.56 -17.31 2.28
N LEU A 296 -7.00 -16.71 3.40
CA LEU A 296 -7.00 -15.26 3.56
C LEU A 296 -5.64 -14.86 4.17
N VAL A 297 -4.78 -14.27 3.35
CA VAL A 297 -3.44 -13.83 3.72
C VAL A 297 -3.51 -12.37 4.16
N ALA A 298 -2.98 -12.07 5.35
CA ALA A 298 -2.74 -10.71 5.81
C ALA A 298 -1.34 -10.27 5.36
N VAL A 299 -1.29 -9.28 4.49
CA VAL A 299 -0.04 -8.73 3.95
C VAL A 299 0.24 -7.42 4.67
N PRO A 300 1.40 -7.26 5.30
CA PRO A 300 1.78 -5.98 5.89
C PRO A 300 1.70 -4.86 4.87
N ALA A 301 1.03 -3.77 5.21
CA ALA A 301 0.79 -2.66 4.27
C ALA A 301 1.27 -1.30 4.82
N GLY A 302 2.06 -1.34 5.92
CA GLY A 302 2.58 -0.13 6.56
C GLY A 302 1.53 0.73 7.28
N TRP A 303 0.24 0.41 7.18
CA TRP A 303 -0.81 1.15 7.84
C TRP A 303 -1.01 0.71 9.28
N VAL A 304 -1.16 1.68 10.18
CA VAL A 304 -1.39 1.48 11.62
C VAL A 304 -2.50 2.38 12.11
N GLU A 305 -3.51 1.81 12.73
CA GLU A 305 -4.44 2.59 13.55
C GLU A 305 -3.73 3.01 14.82
N SER A 306 -3.67 4.29 15.03
CA SER A 306 -2.82 4.92 16.02
C SER A 306 -3.58 5.86 16.94
N TRP A 307 -3.17 5.91 18.19
CA TRP A 307 -3.56 6.99 19.09
C TRP A 307 -2.49 8.05 19.17
N PHE A 308 -2.96 9.29 19.13
CA PHE A 308 -2.17 10.49 19.32
C PHE A 308 -2.72 11.25 20.53
N PHE A 309 -1.82 11.66 21.41
CA PHE A 309 -2.16 12.42 22.59
C PHE A 309 -2.00 13.92 22.33
N ASN A 310 -2.96 14.72 22.74
CA ASN A 310 -2.78 16.17 22.77
C ASN A 310 -1.93 16.56 23.98
N LEU A 311 -0.69 16.96 23.73
CA LEU A 311 0.30 17.32 24.74
C LEU A 311 0.49 18.83 24.87
N VAL A 312 -0.35 19.62 24.21
CA VAL A 312 -0.35 21.08 24.35
C VAL A 312 -0.78 21.43 25.77
N ASP A 313 0.08 22.13 26.50
CA ASP A 313 -0.22 22.67 27.82
C ASP A 313 -0.78 24.12 27.74
N GLU A 314 -1.11 24.73 28.86
CA GLU A 314 -1.66 26.08 28.93
C GLU A 314 -0.69 27.15 28.41
N GLU A 315 0.63 26.97 28.54
CA GLU A 315 1.64 27.92 28.09
C GLU A 315 1.74 27.86 26.56
N LEU A 316 1.89 26.65 26.00
CA LEU A 316 1.92 26.43 24.56
C LEU A 316 0.59 26.81 23.88
N ALA A 317 -0.54 26.53 24.55
CA ALA A 317 -1.87 26.96 24.07
C ALA A 317 -2.00 28.51 23.97
N ALA A 318 -1.45 29.23 24.93
CA ALA A 318 -1.46 30.70 24.90
C ALA A 318 -0.55 31.27 23.79
N GLU A 319 0.50 30.54 23.40
CA GLU A 319 1.43 30.93 22.34
C GLU A 319 0.88 30.60 20.94
N THR A 320 0.34 29.40 20.77
CA THR A 320 -0.03 28.86 19.46
C THR A 320 -1.49 29.10 19.08
N GLY A 321 -2.39 29.14 20.07
CA GLY A 321 -3.84 29.17 19.87
C GLY A 321 -4.48 27.79 19.74
N ILE A 322 -3.71 26.70 19.91
CA ILE A 322 -4.23 25.32 19.99
C ILE A 322 -4.91 25.14 21.36
N GLU A 323 -6.02 24.41 21.42
CA GLU A 323 -6.67 24.09 22.69
C GLU A 323 -5.77 23.11 23.49
N PRO A 324 -5.57 23.33 24.81
CA PRO A 324 -4.76 22.44 25.61
C PRO A 324 -5.42 21.06 25.76
N GLY A 325 -4.59 20.03 25.75
CA GLY A 325 -5.01 18.70 26.14
C GLY A 325 -5.32 18.61 27.63
N HIS A 326 -5.98 17.51 28.03
CA HIS A 326 -6.25 17.27 29.44
C HIS A 326 -4.95 17.30 30.26
N VAL A 327 -4.92 18.08 31.35
CA VAL A 327 -3.70 18.31 32.16
C VAL A 327 -3.03 17.03 32.64
N ALA A 328 -3.76 15.94 32.81
CA ALA A 328 -3.21 14.64 33.18
C ALA A 328 -2.25 14.06 32.12
N LEU A 329 -2.44 14.39 30.86
CA LEU A 329 -1.63 13.89 29.75
C LEU A 329 -0.21 14.46 29.72
N GLN A 330 0.04 15.53 30.48
CA GLN A 330 1.41 16.08 30.66
C GLN A 330 2.32 15.12 31.43
N ASP A 331 1.75 14.19 32.22
CA ASP A 331 2.50 13.17 32.94
C ASP A 331 2.53 11.86 32.14
N LYS A 332 3.73 11.43 31.68
CA LYS A 332 3.86 10.20 30.90
C LYS A 332 3.32 8.95 31.60
N ARG A 333 3.34 8.92 32.95
CA ARG A 333 2.77 7.80 33.71
C ARG A 333 1.28 7.65 33.47
N VAL A 334 0.57 8.77 33.25
CA VAL A 334 -0.85 8.74 32.91
C VAL A 334 -1.06 8.20 31.50
N ARG A 335 -0.26 8.64 30.52
CA ARG A 335 -0.33 8.13 29.16
C ARG A 335 -0.05 6.62 29.12
N GLN A 336 1.01 6.17 29.79
CA GLN A 336 1.36 4.76 29.95
C GLN A 336 0.23 3.96 30.64
N ALA A 337 -0.39 4.52 31.69
CA ALA A 337 -1.50 3.88 32.37
C ALA A 337 -2.74 3.73 31.46
N ILE A 338 -3.05 4.73 30.65
CA ILE A 338 -4.14 4.65 29.66
C ILE A 338 -3.87 3.49 28.70
N VAL A 339 -2.66 3.38 28.17
CA VAL A 339 -2.29 2.30 27.23
C VAL A 339 -2.33 0.92 27.89
N MET A 340 -1.78 0.79 29.11
CA MET A 340 -1.81 -0.46 29.86
C MET A 340 -3.21 -0.85 30.37
N GLY A 341 -4.13 0.10 30.42
CA GLY A 341 -5.52 -0.13 30.79
C GLY A 341 -6.38 -0.71 29.66
N VAL A 342 -5.84 -0.83 28.44
CA VAL A 342 -6.58 -1.31 27.26
C VAL A 342 -6.02 -2.64 26.77
N ASP A 343 -6.87 -3.66 26.76
CA ASP A 343 -6.57 -4.97 26.17
C ASP A 343 -6.74 -4.91 24.64
N ARG A 344 -5.67 -4.46 23.98
CA ARG A 344 -5.64 -4.37 22.51
C ARG A 344 -5.75 -5.74 21.85
N GLN A 345 -5.23 -6.80 22.49
CA GLN A 345 -5.35 -8.15 21.95
C GLN A 345 -6.81 -8.63 21.97
N GLN A 346 -7.55 -8.34 23.06
CA GLN A 346 -8.98 -8.66 23.10
C GLN A 346 -9.75 -7.91 21.98
N ILE A 347 -9.43 -6.64 21.73
CA ILE A 347 -10.02 -5.87 20.63
C ILE A 347 -9.75 -6.56 19.28
N ILE A 348 -8.50 -6.96 19.05
CA ILE A 348 -8.09 -7.65 17.81
C ILE A 348 -8.81 -8.99 17.67
N ASP A 349 -8.89 -9.77 18.74
CA ASP A 349 -9.52 -11.09 18.69
C ASP A 349 -11.04 -11.00 18.45
N GLU A 350 -11.71 -10.05 19.10
CA GLU A 350 -13.16 -9.93 19.04
C GLU A 350 -13.69 -9.18 17.82
N LEU A 351 -13.00 -8.12 17.38
CA LEU A 351 -13.45 -7.27 16.28
C LEU A 351 -12.75 -7.59 14.95
N PHE A 352 -11.56 -8.18 14.99
CA PHE A 352 -10.71 -8.35 13.80
C PHE A 352 -10.23 -9.80 13.58
N TYR A 353 -10.94 -10.78 14.16
CA TYR A 353 -10.67 -12.22 13.99
C TYR A 353 -9.24 -12.66 14.32
N GLY A 354 -8.51 -11.90 15.12
CA GLY A 354 -7.11 -12.18 15.47
C GLY A 354 -6.10 -11.97 14.32
N LEU A 355 -6.51 -11.31 13.23
CA LEU A 355 -5.68 -11.17 12.02
C LEU A 355 -4.71 -9.98 12.04
N TYR A 356 -4.86 -9.10 13.02
CA TYR A 356 -4.05 -7.89 13.14
C TYR A 356 -2.99 -8.06 14.21
N ARG A 357 -1.95 -7.24 14.19
CA ARG A 357 -0.89 -7.21 15.21
C ARG A 357 -0.94 -5.92 16.02
N ILE A 358 -0.32 -5.92 17.18
CA ILE A 358 -0.11 -4.71 17.98
C ILE A 358 1.31 -4.22 17.68
N PRO A 359 1.50 -3.08 16.99
CA PRO A 359 2.83 -2.54 16.76
C PRO A 359 3.40 -1.95 18.07
N ALA A 360 4.72 -2.10 18.25
CA ALA A 360 5.43 -1.55 19.40
C ALA A 360 5.91 -0.12 19.16
N VAL A 361 6.27 0.18 17.91
CA VAL A 361 6.93 1.40 17.46
C VAL A 361 6.24 1.97 16.23
N PHE A 362 6.53 3.22 15.89
CA PHE A 362 5.89 3.90 14.76
C PHE A 362 6.30 3.30 13.41
N TRP A 363 7.60 3.05 13.21
CA TRP A 363 8.14 2.49 11.95
C TRP A 363 8.14 0.95 11.94
N TRP A 364 7.09 0.34 12.48
CA TRP A 364 6.92 -1.11 12.52
C TRP A 364 6.97 -1.73 11.12
N ASP A 365 7.44 -2.97 11.05
CA ASP A 365 7.55 -3.76 9.82
C ASP A 365 8.35 -3.05 8.70
N SER A 366 9.29 -2.22 9.12
CA SER A 366 10.23 -1.50 8.27
C SER A 366 11.67 -1.79 8.70
N PRO A 367 12.69 -1.52 7.88
CA PRO A 367 14.09 -1.64 8.30
C PRO A 367 14.47 -0.76 9.51
N TYR A 368 13.65 0.23 9.83
CA TYR A 368 13.86 1.13 10.96
C TYR A 368 13.20 0.65 12.25
N GLU A 369 12.45 -0.46 12.23
CA GLU A 369 11.84 -1.03 13.42
C GLU A 369 12.89 -1.57 14.39
N ASP A 370 12.94 -1.05 15.62
CA ASP A 370 13.65 -1.72 16.72
C ASP A 370 12.82 -2.88 17.26
N THR A 371 13.03 -4.07 16.71
CA THR A 371 12.32 -5.29 17.13
C THR A 371 12.61 -5.73 18.57
N SER A 372 13.56 -5.09 19.26
CA SER A 372 13.82 -5.33 20.68
C SER A 372 12.78 -4.67 21.59
N ILE A 373 12.11 -3.61 21.10
CA ILE A 373 11.03 -2.94 21.80
C ILE A 373 9.76 -3.80 21.67
N GLN A 374 9.07 -4.01 22.79
CA GLN A 374 7.83 -4.78 22.82
C GLN A 374 6.64 -3.84 23.07
N PRO A 375 5.45 -4.16 22.53
CA PRO A 375 4.25 -3.38 22.82
C PRO A 375 4.00 -3.32 24.34
N TRP A 376 3.56 -2.17 24.83
CA TRP A 376 3.13 -2.03 26.22
C TRP A 376 2.07 -3.09 26.55
N PRO A 377 2.23 -3.86 27.64
CA PRO A 377 1.32 -4.95 27.98
C PRO A 377 -0.01 -4.41 28.51
N TYR A 378 -1.07 -5.19 28.36
CA TYR A 378 -2.28 -4.99 29.14
C TYR A 378 -2.03 -5.39 30.58
N ASP A 379 -2.03 -4.42 31.50
CA ASP A 379 -1.92 -4.61 32.94
C ASP A 379 -2.71 -3.52 33.68
N PRO A 380 -4.01 -3.71 33.88
CA PRO A 380 -4.86 -2.72 34.54
C PRO A 380 -4.49 -2.50 36.01
N VAL A 381 -3.79 -3.46 36.65
CA VAL A 381 -3.32 -3.30 38.05
C VAL A 381 -2.14 -2.33 38.08
N GLN A 382 -1.18 -2.49 37.18
CA GLN A 382 -0.05 -1.56 37.06
C GLN A 382 -0.53 -0.19 36.57
N ALA A 383 -1.49 -0.15 35.64
CA ALA A 383 -2.10 1.09 35.17
C ALA A 383 -2.72 1.89 36.33
N ALA A 384 -3.52 1.25 37.18
CA ALA A 384 -4.10 1.89 38.35
C ALA A 384 -3.02 2.40 39.32
N ALA A 385 -1.92 1.63 39.52
CA ALA A 385 -0.81 2.05 40.37
C ALA A 385 -0.09 3.29 39.82
N LEU A 386 0.15 3.36 38.50
CA LEU A 386 0.75 4.54 37.85
C LEU A 386 -0.13 5.79 38.00
N LEU A 387 -1.46 5.65 37.92
CA LEU A 387 -2.39 6.75 38.16
C LEU A 387 -2.32 7.22 39.64
N ASP A 388 -2.26 6.27 40.60
CA ASP A 388 -2.08 6.60 42.03
C ASP A 388 -0.75 7.34 42.28
N GLU A 389 0.35 6.87 41.66
CA GLU A 389 1.67 7.51 41.77
C GLU A 389 1.71 8.91 41.13
N ALA A 390 0.91 9.12 40.06
CA ALA A 390 0.73 10.43 39.43
C ALA A 390 -0.21 11.35 40.24
N GLY A 391 -0.83 10.82 41.30
CA GLY A 391 -1.69 11.55 42.22
C GLY A 391 -3.16 11.64 41.76
N TRP A 392 -3.56 10.86 40.79
CA TRP A 392 -4.95 10.75 40.34
C TRP A 392 -5.66 9.66 41.15
N THR A 393 -6.62 10.02 41.98
CA THR A 393 -7.36 9.11 42.88
C THR A 393 -8.85 9.41 42.81
N ASP A 394 -9.70 8.43 43.06
CA ASP A 394 -11.15 8.68 43.22
C ASP A 394 -11.41 9.25 44.63
N SER A 395 -11.35 10.57 44.74
CA SER A 395 -11.45 11.25 46.06
C SER A 395 -12.90 11.44 46.52
N ASN A 396 -13.85 11.41 45.58
CA ASN A 396 -15.27 11.64 45.84
C ASN A 396 -16.11 10.36 45.88
N GLY A 397 -15.55 9.23 45.39
CA GLY A 397 -16.17 7.89 45.40
C GLY A 397 -17.21 7.67 44.29
N ASP A 398 -17.13 8.41 43.18
CA ASP A 398 -18.04 8.28 42.07
C ASP A 398 -17.56 7.30 40.99
N GLY A 399 -16.33 6.76 41.10
CA GLY A 399 -15.72 5.81 40.21
C GLY A 399 -14.79 6.44 39.18
N THR A 400 -14.75 7.77 39.07
CA THR A 400 -13.81 8.51 38.21
C THR A 400 -12.70 9.09 39.06
N ARG A 401 -11.45 8.97 38.63
CA ARG A 401 -10.32 9.58 39.34
C ARG A 401 -10.30 11.09 39.16
N ASP A 402 -9.86 11.77 40.21
CA ASP A 402 -9.70 13.22 40.22
C ASP A 402 -8.38 13.66 40.85
N LYS A 403 -7.94 14.87 40.53
CA LYS A 403 -6.78 15.53 41.14
C LYS A 403 -7.00 17.03 41.14
N ASP A 404 -6.83 17.69 42.30
CA ASP A 404 -6.95 19.12 42.45
C ASP A 404 -8.31 19.68 41.96
N GLY A 405 -9.38 18.87 42.00
CA GLY A 405 -10.72 19.22 41.57
C GLY A 405 -10.97 19.08 40.06
N VAL A 406 -10.04 18.48 39.33
CA VAL A 406 -10.18 18.11 37.92
C VAL A 406 -10.44 16.62 37.82
N GLU A 407 -11.53 16.22 37.16
CA GLU A 407 -11.83 14.79 36.89
C GLU A 407 -11.00 14.29 35.73
N LEU A 408 -10.55 13.02 35.81
CA LEU A 408 -9.80 12.34 34.74
C LEU A 408 -10.78 11.82 33.69
N VAL A 409 -11.28 12.75 32.86
CA VAL A 409 -12.20 12.46 31.74
C VAL A 409 -11.54 12.92 30.44
N ILE A 410 -11.25 11.99 29.56
CA ILE A 410 -10.46 12.17 28.34
C ILE A 410 -11.40 12.25 27.13
N ARG A 411 -11.25 13.29 26.31
CA ARG A 411 -11.96 13.44 25.02
C ARG A 411 -11.29 12.52 24.00
N TYR A 412 -12.00 11.50 23.54
CA TYR A 412 -11.52 10.57 22.56
C TYR A 412 -12.23 10.77 21.22
N SER A 413 -11.47 11.13 20.19
CA SER A 413 -11.96 11.57 18.89
C SER A 413 -11.50 10.65 17.76
N THR A 414 -12.38 10.45 16.78
CA THR A 414 -12.06 9.82 15.50
C THR A 414 -13.02 10.29 14.42
N THR A 415 -12.86 9.77 13.19
CA THR A 415 -13.76 10.02 12.06
C THR A 415 -15.13 9.37 12.31
N ALA A 416 -16.18 10.17 12.37
CA ALA A 416 -17.55 9.70 12.54
C ALA A 416 -17.99 8.83 11.35
N GLY A 417 -18.72 7.74 11.65
CA GLY A 417 -19.21 6.79 10.65
C GLY A 417 -18.21 5.68 10.30
N ASN A 418 -17.03 5.66 10.90
CA ASN A 418 -16.15 4.50 10.84
C ASN A 418 -16.57 3.50 11.92
N GLU A 419 -17.35 2.49 11.53
CA GLU A 419 -17.98 1.53 12.46
C GLU A 419 -16.95 0.78 13.32
N LEU A 420 -15.77 0.46 12.79
CA LEU A 420 -14.73 -0.27 13.52
C LEU A 420 -14.06 0.61 14.58
N ARG A 421 -13.76 1.87 14.26
CA ARG A 421 -13.23 2.83 15.23
C ARG A 421 -14.25 3.16 16.31
N GLU A 422 -15.51 3.37 15.92
CA GLU A 422 -16.59 3.63 16.89
C GLU A 422 -16.82 2.42 17.82
N ALA A 423 -16.74 1.20 17.31
CA ALA A 423 -16.80 -0.03 18.13
C ALA A 423 -15.60 -0.12 19.09
N THR A 424 -14.40 0.16 18.60
CA THR A 424 -13.17 0.21 19.40
C THR A 424 -13.30 1.23 20.55
N GLN A 425 -13.78 2.45 20.28
CA GLN A 425 -13.99 3.48 21.29
C GLN A 425 -14.90 3.02 22.44
N VAL A 426 -15.98 2.29 22.13
CA VAL A 426 -16.92 1.78 23.15
C VAL A 426 -16.24 0.75 24.05
N VAL A 427 -15.44 -0.15 23.48
CA VAL A 427 -14.70 -1.16 24.25
C VAL A 427 -13.64 -0.48 25.13
N VAL A 428 -12.89 0.45 24.57
CA VAL A 428 -11.86 1.24 25.29
C VAL A 428 -12.49 2.04 26.44
N GLN A 429 -13.63 2.70 26.21
CA GLN A 429 -14.36 3.44 27.26
C GLN A 429 -14.72 2.52 28.43
N GLN A 430 -15.17 1.30 28.16
CA GLN A 430 -15.46 0.34 29.21
C GLN A 430 -14.21 -0.08 29.97
N MET A 431 -13.13 -0.48 29.27
CA MET A 431 -11.89 -0.93 29.91
C MET A 431 -11.27 0.16 30.76
N LEU A 432 -11.18 1.38 30.28
CA LEU A 432 -10.59 2.51 31.02
C LEU A 432 -11.43 2.91 32.23
N SER A 433 -12.75 2.74 32.17
CA SER A 433 -13.61 2.99 33.34
C SER A 433 -13.28 2.05 34.53
N GLU A 434 -12.75 0.84 34.28
CA GLU A 434 -12.38 -0.11 35.32
C GLU A 434 -11.16 0.35 36.14
N ILE A 435 -10.34 1.24 35.58
CA ILE A 435 -9.20 1.86 36.28
C ILE A 435 -9.48 3.31 36.70
N GLY A 436 -10.72 3.77 36.53
CA GLY A 436 -11.18 5.10 36.95
C GLY A 436 -10.85 6.23 35.97
N VAL A 437 -10.64 5.92 34.70
CA VAL A 437 -10.49 6.90 33.62
C VAL A 437 -11.80 7.00 32.84
N GLY A 438 -12.43 8.17 32.85
CA GLY A 438 -13.61 8.46 32.05
C GLY A 438 -13.24 8.77 30.61
N ILE A 439 -14.09 8.37 29.65
CA ILE A 439 -13.93 8.71 28.23
C ILE A 439 -15.18 9.44 27.74
N GLU A 440 -14.97 10.60 27.15
CA GLU A 440 -15.98 11.33 26.38
C GLU A 440 -15.71 11.11 24.88
N ILE A 441 -16.61 10.40 24.19
CA ILE A 441 -16.49 10.17 22.75
C ILE A 441 -16.94 11.41 22.00
N LEU A 442 -16.05 11.98 21.18
CA LEU A 442 -16.25 13.22 20.45
C LEU A 442 -15.80 13.07 18.98
N ASN A 443 -16.64 12.46 18.15
CA ASN A 443 -16.31 12.17 16.76
C ASN A 443 -16.75 13.30 15.81
N TYR A 444 -15.97 13.49 14.74
CA TYR A 444 -16.20 14.49 13.71
C TYR A 444 -16.35 13.85 12.34
N SER A 445 -17.14 14.43 11.45
CA SER A 445 -17.23 13.94 10.07
C SER A 445 -15.89 14.09 9.34
N TYR A 446 -15.67 13.25 8.33
CA TYR A 446 -14.44 13.26 7.53
C TYR A 446 -14.11 14.65 6.97
N ASP A 447 -15.10 15.36 6.43
CA ASP A 447 -14.96 16.70 5.84
C ASP A 447 -14.54 17.78 6.84
N VAL A 448 -14.64 17.52 8.14
CA VAL A 448 -14.35 18.49 9.21
C VAL A 448 -13.09 18.13 9.97
N ILE A 449 -12.90 16.86 10.31
CA ILE A 449 -11.84 16.40 11.23
C ILE A 449 -10.44 16.74 10.73
N TRP A 450 -10.23 16.68 9.39
CA TRP A 450 -8.94 16.89 8.73
C TRP A 450 -8.72 18.29 8.19
N ASN A 451 -9.58 19.23 8.51
CA ASN A 451 -9.30 20.62 8.18
C ASN A 451 -8.01 21.07 8.88
N GLY A 452 -7.22 21.89 8.21
CA GLY A 452 -6.01 22.45 8.79
C GLY A 452 -6.29 23.44 9.92
N PHE A 453 -5.23 23.85 10.61
CA PHE A 453 -5.30 24.83 11.70
C PHE A 453 -6.00 26.14 11.28
N GLY A 454 -5.69 26.64 10.08
CA GLY A 454 -6.27 27.89 9.54
C GLY A 454 -7.78 27.80 9.28
N ASP A 455 -8.34 26.60 9.14
CA ASP A 455 -9.76 26.33 8.89
C ASP A 455 -10.46 25.74 10.14
N ASP A 456 -9.86 25.91 11.32
CA ASP A 456 -10.40 25.49 12.63
C ASP A 456 -10.67 23.97 12.73
N GLY A 457 -9.83 23.16 12.05
CA GLY A 457 -9.94 21.70 12.09
C GLY A 457 -9.79 21.15 13.50
N PRO A 458 -10.66 20.23 13.95
CA PRO A 458 -10.67 19.76 15.34
C PRO A 458 -9.35 19.16 15.80
N ILE A 459 -8.68 18.38 14.96
CA ILE A 459 -7.39 17.80 15.31
C ILE A 459 -6.31 18.89 15.32
N ALA A 460 -6.20 19.66 14.25
CA ALA A 460 -5.17 20.69 14.12
C ALA A 460 -5.28 21.81 15.19
N THR A 461 -6.47 22.04 15.75
CA THR A 461 -6.71 23.04 16.81
C THR A 461 -6.84 22.45 18.22
N GLY A 462 -6.53 21.15 18.42
CA GLY A 462 -6.45 20.52 19.74
C GLY A 462 -7.80 20.20 20.40
N LYS A 463 -8.91 20.11 19.66
CA LYS A 463 -10.25 19.80 20.21
C LYS A 463 -10.41 18.31 20.53
N TYR A 464 -9.38 17.71 21.08
CA TYR A 464 -9.31 16.31 21.50
C TYR A 464 -8.30 16.16 22.64
N ASP A 465 -8.28 15.01 23.31
CA ASP A 465 -7.22 14.60 24.24
C ASP A 465 -6.52 13.34 23.71
N ILE A 466 -7.29 12.38 23.16
CA ILE A 466 -6.81 11.26 22.36
C ILE A 466 -7.52 11.34 21.02
N ALA A 467 -6.76 11.23 19.93
CA ALA A 467 -7.33 11.09 18.59
C ALA A 467 -6.82 9.80 17.94
N GLU A 468 -7.72 9.11 17.22
CA GLU A 468 -7.43 7.87 16.52
C GLU A 468 -7.58 8.05 15.03
N TRP A 469 -6.52 7.71 14.31
CA TRP A 469 -6.54 7.60 12.85
C TRP A 469 -5.46 6.64 12.35
N SER A 470 -5.60 6.21 11.09
CA SER A 470 -4.62 5.39 10.41
C SER A 470 -3.44 6.24 9.94
N THR A 471 -2.23 5.80 10.24
CA THR A 471 -0.98 6.39 9.78
C THR A 471 -0.21 5.39 8.93
N TYR A 472 0.58 5.90 8.00
CA TYR A 472 1.45 5.09 7.17
C TYR A 472 2.87 5.11 7.73
N SER A 473 3.35 3.97 8.19
CA SER A 473 4.64 3.83 8.87
C SER A 473 5.81 3.49 7.94
N TRP A 474 5.52 3.21 6.68
CA TRP A 474 6.52 2.85 5.67
C TRP A 474 6.98 4.01 4.81
N ASP A 475 6.73 5.24 5.22
CA ASP A 475 7.36 6.40 4.59
C ASP A 475 8.88 6.34 4.80
N TYR A 476 9.41 5.35 4.08
CA TYR A 476 10.80 5.39 3.80
C TYR A 476 11.03 6.60 3.01
N PRO A 477 11.48 7.38 3.26
CA PRO A 477 12.56 8.13 2.90
C PRO A 477 12.66 9.43 3.60
N ASP A 478 11.59 9.98 3.80
CA ASP A 478 11.46 11.18 4.57
C ASP A 478 10.63 10.77 5.77
N PRO A 479 11.28 10.29 6.83
CA PRO A 479 10.54 10.01 8.02
C PRO A 479 9.74 11.26 8.32
N ASN A 480 8.46 11.08 8.48
CA ASN A 480 7.47 12.13 8.71
C ASN A 480 7.85 12.94 9.96
N THR A 481 8.86 13.79 9.78
CA THR A 481 9.44 14.61 10.85
C THR A 481 8.53 15.76 11.19
N GLY A 482 7.70 16.20 10.24
CA GLY A 482 6.74 17.28 10.44
C GLY A 482 5.75 17.02 11.57
N ASP A 483 5.45 15.77 11.88
CA ASP A 483 4.54 15.42 12.98
C ASP A 483 5.20 15.47 14.36
N TRP A 484 6.53 15.60 14.45
CA TRP A 484 7.29 15.41 15.68
C TRP A 484 8.18 16.56 16.10
N LEU A 485 8.44 17.52 15.21
CA LEU A 485 9.38 18.63 15.47
C LEU A 485 8.71 19.79 16.20
N CYS A 486 9.43 20.41 17.12
CA CYS A 486 8.96 21.61 17.82
C CYS A 486 8.59 22.75 16.86
N GLU A 487 9.36 22.95 15.79
CA GLU A 487 9.13 24.02 14.80
C GLU A 487 7.89 23.78 13.93
N GLU A 488 7.39 22.53 13.89
CA GLU A 488 6.23 22.13 13.12
C GLU A 488 4.92 22.19 13.92
N ILE A 489 4.94 22.69 15.15
CA ILE A 489 3.72 22.96 15.91
C ILE A 489 2.96 24.11 15.23
N PRO A 490 1.70 23.90 14.79
CA PRO A 490 0.97 24.94 14.11
C PRO A 490 0.64 26.12 15.04
N SER A 491 0.53 27.31 14.45
CA SER A 491 0.17 28.53 15.16
C SER A 491 -0.50 29.52 14.22
N ASN A 492 -0.98 30.64 14.75
CA ASN A 492 -1.52 31.71 13.92
C ASN A 492 -0.49 32.28 12.93
N ASP A 493 0.79 32.23 13.26
CA ASP A 493 1.88 32.69 12.41
C ASP A 493 2.39 31.59 11.46
N TYR A 494 2.20 30.31 11.82
CA TYR A 494 2.56 29.13 11.04
C TYR A 494 1.42 28.10 11.02
N PRO A 495 0.34 28.32 10.27
CA PRO A 495 -0.83 27.44 10.27
C PRO A 495 -0.63 26.12 9.51
N ALA A 496 0.48 25.97 8.79
CA ALA A 496 0.80 24.78 7.98
C ALA A 496 1.54 23.68 8.77
N GLY A 497 1.88 23.90 10.04
CA GLY A 497 2.60 22.94 10.86
C GLY A 497 1.86 21.61 11.01
N GLY A 498 2.60 20.49 10.97
CA GLY A 498 2.06 19.13 11.05
C GLY A 498 2.01 18.56 12.46
N ASN A 499 2.76 19.11 13.40
CA ASN A 499 2.80 18.62 14.80
C ASN A 499 1.56 19.07 15.60
N TRP A 500 0.45 18.45 15.33
CA TRP A 500 -0.85 18.77 15.97
C TRP A 500 -0.95 18.29 17.42
N GLN A 501 0.02 17.48 17.85
CA GLN A 501 0.09 16.93 19.21
C GLN A 501 0.77 17.88 20.19
N GLY A 502 1.54 18.83 19.68
CA GLY A 502 2.32 19.77 20.51
C GLY A 502 3.54 19.10 21.16
N ILE A 503 4.09 18.06 20.56
CA ILE A 503 5.33 17.42 21.03
C ILE A 503 6.49 18.38 20.79
N CYS A 504 7.26 18.66 21.84
CA CYS A 504 8.47 19.45 21.72
C CYS A 504 9.54 18.94 22.68
N MET A 505 10.53 18.23 22.13
CA MET A 505 11.65 17.65 22.87
C MET A 505 12.94 17.90 22.10
N GLU A 506 13.85 18.69 22.67
CA GLU A 506 15.13 19.07 22.04
C GLU A 506 15.97 17.84 21.63
N GLU A 507 15.96 16.77 22.44
CA GLU A 507 16.68 15.53 22.13
C GLU A 507 16.10 14.82 20.91
N LEU A 508 14.78 14.79 20.78
CA LEU A 508 14.07 14.20 19.63
C LEU A 508 14.33 15.02 18.36
N ASP A 509 14.22 16.35 18.43
CA ASP A 509 14.51 17.25 17.31
C ASP A 509 15.95 17.07 16.81
N ALA A 510 16.92 16.90 17.74
CA ALA A 510 18.32 16.71 17.37
C ALA A 510 18.53 15.37 16.62
N LEU A 511 17.88 14.30 17.04
CA LEU A 511 17.96 13.00 16.38
C LEU A 511 17.29 13.04 14.99
N PHE A 512 16.16 13.71 14.86
CA PHE A 512 15.53 13.90 13.55
C PHE A 512 16.40 14.72 12.61
N ALA A 513 17.07 15.77 13.09
CA ALA A 513 18.01 16.55 12.30
C ALA A 513 19.25 15.73 11.90
N GLU A 514 19.75 14.86 12.77
CA GLU A 514 20.89 13.98 12.50
C GLU A 514 20.56 12.94 11.43
N GLN A 515 19.42 12.23 11.56
CA GLN A 515 19.01 11.22 10.58
C GLN A 515 18.78 11.80 9.19
N ALA A 516 18.29 13.03 9.08
CA ALA A 516 17.99 13.69 7.80
C ALA A 516 19.22 13.90 6.90
N VAL A 517 20.42 13.93 7.49
CA VAL A 517 21.70 14.12 6.77
C VAL A 517 22.58 12.86 6.79
N THR A 518 22.15 11.79 7.44
CA THR A 518 22.91 10.54 7.56
C THR A 518 22.65 9.66 6.35
N VAL A 519 23.59 9.65 5.40
CA VAL A 519 23.47 8.90 4.14
C VAL A 519 23.80 7.42 4.25
N ASP A 520 24.47 6.99 5.30
CA ASP A 520 24.69 5.57 5.60
C ASP A 520 23.44 4.98 6.23
N ILE A 521 22.85 4.00 5.54
CA ILE A 521 21.57 3.41 5.95
C ILE A 521 21.68 2.74 7.33
N ALA A 522 22.79 2.06 7.60
CA ALA A 522 22.95 1.35 8.87
C ALA A 522 23.11 2.35 10.05
N GLU A 523 23.87 3.45 9.85
CA GLU A 523 23.98 4.51 10.85
C GLU A 523 22.63 5.20 11.06
N ARG A 524 21.86 5.42 10.00
CA ARG A 524 20.53 6.03 10.06
C ARG A 524 19.54 5.15 10.85
N ILE A 525 19.56 3.83 10.65
CA ILE A 525 18.74 2.86 11.41
C ILE A 525 19.04 2.97 12.91
N GLU A 526 20.30 3.06 13.33
CA GLU A 526 20.68 3.20 14.74
C GLU A 526 20.15 4.51 15.36
N ILE A 527 20.02 5.58 14.56
CA ILE A 527 19.40 6.83 15.02
C ILE A 527 17.90 6.62 15.22
N PHE A 528 17.22 5.92 14.31
CA PHE A 528 15.80 5.60 14.46
C PHE A 528 15.52 4.75 15.69
N TYR A 529 16.37 3.80 16.02
CA TYR A 529 16.21 3.02 17.26
C TYR A 529 16.24 3.91 18.51
N GLN A 530 17.05 4.98 18.50
CA GLN A 530 17.03 5.95 19.60
C GLN A 530 15.74 6.79 19.60
N ILE A 531 15.27 7.22 18.43
CA ILE A 531 14.00 7.94 18.29
C ILE A 531 12.84 7.09 18.79
N GLU A 532 12.75 5.84 18.35
CA GLU A 532 11.69 4.90 18.75
C GLU A 532 11.70 4.62 20.26
N ALA A 533 12.89 4.44 20.85
CA ALA A 533 13.03 4.25 22.27
C ALA A 533 12.48 5.45 23.08
N ILE A 534 12.76 6.68 22.64
CA ILE A 534 12.21 7.90 23.26
C ILE A 534 10.69 7.97 23.07
N MET A 535 10.21 7.79 21.86
CA MET A 535 8.78 7.87 21.55
C MET A 535 7.97 6.83 22.33
N HIS A 536 8.51 5.61 22.46
CA HIS A 536 7.90 4.53 23.22
C HIS A 536 7.89 4.81 24.73
N ASP A 537 9.02 5.26 25.32
CA ASP A 537 9.10 5.56 26.76
C ASP A 537 8.23 6.77 27.14
N GLU A 538 8.27 7.82 26.34
CA GLU A 538 7.45 9.02 26.54
C GLU A 538 5.97 8.80 26.19
N MET A 539 5.64 7.72 25.49
CA MET A 539 4.30 7.42 25.00
C MET A 539 3.71 8.60 24.18
N PHE A 540 4.49 9.06 23.20
CA PHE A 540 4.03 10.10 22.28
C PHE A 540 3.06 9.57 21.25
N TRP A 541 3.19 8.29 20.94
CA TRP A 541 2.39 7.57 19.98
C TRP A 541 2.07 6.16 20.50
N MET A 542 0.90 5.64 20.17
CA MET A 542 0.52 4.27 20.46
C MET A 542 -0.15 3.62 19.24
N GLY A 543 0.41 2.53 18.75
CA GLY A 543 -0.27 1.67 17.80
C GLY A 543 -1.40 0.89 18.49
N VAL A 544 -2.61 1.11 18.04
CA VAL A 544 -3.78 0.33 18.47
C VAL A 544 -3.71 -1.05 17.85
N ARG A 545 -3.52 -1.09 16.54
CA ARG A 545 -3.38 -2.28 15.70
C ARG A 545 -2.73 -1.94 14.37
N THR A 546 -2.13 -2.94 13.74
CA THR A 546 -1.75 -2.84 12.32
C THR A 546 -3.02 -2.82 11.45
N ASP A 547 -2.90 -2.42 10.20
CA ASP A 547 -3.99 -2.43 9.23
C ASP A 547 -3.49 -3.06 7.91
N PRO A 548 -3.34 -4.40 7.89
CA PRO A 548 -2.80 -5.11 6.74
C PRO A 548 -3.81 -5.15 5.59
N ASP A 549 -3.31 -5.29 4.38
CA ASP A 549 -4.11 -5.70 3.25
C ASP A 549 -4.46 -7.19 3.34
N PHE A 550 -5.65 -7.56 2.91
CA PHE A 550 -6.08 -8.95 2.90
C PHE A 550 -6.25 -9.45 1.48
N TRP A 551 -5.67 -10.61 1.21
CA TRP A 551 -5.71 -11.24 -0.09
C TRP A 551 -6.21 -12.67 0.03
N ALA A 552 -7.20 -13.05 -0.76
CA ALA A 552 -7.61 -14.43 -0.87
C ALA A 552 -6.72 -15.11 -1.91
N VAL A 553 -5.92 -16.08 -1.49
CA VAL A 553 -4.96 -16.78 -2.36
C VAL A 553 -5.30 -18.25 -2.43
N ASN A 554 -5.49 -18.77 -3.65
CA ASN A 554 -5.69 -20.19 -3.89
C ASN A 554 -4.34 -20.92 -3.79
N ASN A 555 -4.28 -21.99 -3.01
CA ASN A 555 -3.07 -22.79 -2.76
C ASN A 555 -2.48 -23.44 -4.02
N ARG A 556 -3.19 -23.43 -5.16
CA ARG A 556 -2.62 -23.83 -6.44
C ARG A 556 -1.56 -22.87 -6.96
N VAL A 557 -1.62 -21.57 -6.54
CA VAL A 557 -0.57 -20.60 -6.84
C VAL A 557 0.57 -20.83 -5.87
N THR A 558 1.73 -21.12 -6.39
CA THR A 558 2.93 -21.42 -5.61
C THR A 558 4.03 -20.40 -5.86
N SER A 559 5.00 -20.31 -4.96
CA SER A 559 6.10 -19.33 -5.01
C SER A 559 5.65 -17.86 -4.94
N ILE A 560 4.43 -17.59 -4.50
CA ILE A 560 3.95 -16.23 -4.28
C ILE A 560 4.51 -15.71 -2.95
N LEU A 561 5.19 -14.56 -3.01
CA LEU A 561 5.67 -13.80 -1.86
C LEU A 561 5.07 -12.40 -1.98
N LEU A 562 4.21 -12.06 -1.04
CA LEU A 562 3.51 -10.77 -1.05
C LEU A 562 4.25 -9.77 -0.16
N SER A 563 4.67 -8.65 -0.75
CA SER A 563 5.19 -7.48 -0.04
C SER A 563 4.09 -6.43 0.08
N GLY A 564 4.08 -5.69 1.17
CA GLY A 564 3.14 -4.58 1.33
C GLY A 564 3.52 -3.34 0.50
N VAL A 565 4.77 -3.24 0.07
CA VAL A 565 5.27 -2.11 -0.75
C VAL A 565 5.18 -2.43 -2.24
N ASP A 566 5.70 -3.59 -2.65
CA ASP A 566 5.68 -4.08 -4.03
C ASP A 566 5.00 -5.47 -4.05
N PRO A 567 3.67 -5.53 -4.00
CA PRO A 567 2.94 -6.78 -3.73
C PRO A 567 3.25 -7.93 -4.69
N PHE A 568 3.64 -7.63 -5.92
CA PHE A 568 3.91 -8.62 -6.96
C PHE A 568 5.39 -8.68 -7.37
N TRP A 569 6.30 -8.18 -6.52
CA TRP A 569 7.73 -8.08 -6.79
C TRP A 569 8.37 -9.37 -7.33
N ASN A 570 7.87 -10.55 -6.93
CA ASN A 570 8.37 -11.83 -7.38
C ASN A 570 7.46 -12.56 -8.38
N ALA A 571 6.60 -11.84 -9.11
CA ALA A 571 5.65 -12.47 -10.04
C ALA A 571 6.33 -13.33 -11.13
N PHE A 572 7.58 -13.09 -11.44
CA PHE A 572 8.39 -13.89 -12.36
C PHE A 572 8.64 -15.33 -11.86
N GLU A 573 8.57 -15.57 -10.55
CA GLU A 573 8.75 -16.88 -9.92
C GLU A 573 7.45 -17.65 -9.71
N TRP A 574 6.30 -16.97 -9.86
CA TRP A 574 5.01 -17.60 -9.60
C TRP A 574 4.81 -18.83 -10.48
N ASP A 575 4.21 -19.84 -9.89
CA ASP A 575 3.89 -21.09 -10.55
C ASP A 575 2.48 -21.56 -10.14
N VAL A 576 1.90 -22.49 -10.88
CA VAL A 576 0.65 -23.13 -10.53
C VAL A 576 0.82 -24.64 -10.49
N SER A 577 0.33 -25.25 -9.42
CA SER A 577 0.19 -26.70 -9.30
C SER A 577 -1.03 -27.18 -10.08
N ASP A 578 -0.96 -28.37 -10.66
CA ASP A 578 -2.07 -29.04 -11.38
C ASP A 578 -3.24 -29.38 -10.43
#